data_f42998c3d6f68b122390789bd7b6b5f6
#
_entry.id   f42998c3d6f68b122390789bd7b6b5f6
#
_cell.length_a   1.000
_cell.length_b   1.000
_cell.length_c   1.000
_cell.angle_alpha   90.00
_cell.angle_beta   90.00
_cell.angle_gamma   90.00
#
_symmetry.space_group_name_H-M   'P 1'
#
loop_
_entity.id
_entity.type
_entity.pdbx_description
1 polymer ?
#
loop_
_entity_poly.entity_id
_entity_poly.type
_entity_poly.pdbx_seq_one_letter_code
_entity_poly.pdbx_strand_id
1 'polypeptide(L)'
;DRAFLGSCGVDMVDCTVTTLGVEDGLTKKAVISSSRHKYVVMEKEKFYFNDSYKFAHFDDINGIVTDEYPDSTIVRTLEASGVRLV
;
A
#
# COMPACT_ATOMS: atom_id res chain seq x y z
N ASP A 1 10.65 7.13 13.51
CA ASP A 1 11.20 6.50 12.32
C ASP A 1 10.14 6.38 11.23
N ARG A 2 10.59 6.27 9.99
CA ARG A 2 9.73 6.20 8.81
C ARG A 2 10.16 5.05 7.92
N ALA A 3 9.20 4.32 7.40
CA ALA A 3 9.46 3.27 6.43
C ALA A 3 8.80 3.62 5.11
N PHE A 4 9.53 3.40 4.02
CA PHE A 4 9.03 3.57 2.65
C PHE A 4 9.19 2.23 1.93
N LEU A 5 8.08 1.63 1.53
CA LEU A 5 8.08 0.31 0.92
C LEU A 5 7.46 0.36 -0.45
N GLY A 6 8.11 -0.27 -1.42
CA GLY A 6 7.52 -0.43 -2.73
C GLY A 6 6.39 -1.46 -2.70
N SER A 7 5.40 -1.28 -3.56
CA SER A 7 4.29 -2.21 -3.70
C SER A 7 4.07 -2.54 -5.17
N CYS A 8 3.58 -3.75 -5.42
CA CYS A 8 3.26 -4.19 -6.76
C CYS A 8 1.78 -4.06 -7.10
N GLY A 9 0.94 -3.86 -6.11
CA GLY A 9 -0.49 -3.72 -6.34
C GLY A 9 -1.29 -3.48 -5.09
N VAL A 10 -2.61 -3.42 -5.24
CA VAL A 10 -3.56 -3.27 -4.13
C VAL A 10 -4.76 -4.16 -4.40
N ASP A 11 -5.43 -4.57 -3.33
CA ASP A 11 -6.73 -5.21 -3.40
C ASP A 11 -7.76 -4.24 -2.83
N MET A 12 -8.55 -3.62 -3.70
CA MET A 12 -9.50 -2.60 -3.29
C MET A 12 -10.73 -3.19 -2.58
N VAL A 13 -10.99 -4.47 -2.76
CA VAL A 13 -12.09 -5.16 -2.06
C VAL A 13 -11.71 -5.44 -0.62
N ASP A 14 -10.51 -5.99 -0.42
CA ASP A 14 -10.01 -6.33 0.91
C ASP A 14 -9.33 -5.15 1.60
N CYS A 15 -9.08 -4.06 0.88
CA CYS A 15 -8.35 -2.89 1.39
C CYS A 15 -6.96 -3.27 1.87
N THR A 16 -6.22 -3.96 1.02
CA THR A 16 -4.87 -4.42 1.33
C THR A 16 -3.88 -4.00 0.25
N VAL A 17 -2.60 -3.97 0.64
CA VAL A 17 -1.49 -3.70 -0.26
C VAL A 17 -0.80 -5.01 -0.55
N THR A 18 -0.45 -5.25 -1.81
CA THR A 18 0.00 -6.56 -2.26
C THR A 18 1.38 -6.52 -2.92
N THR A 19 2.04 -7.69 -2.92
CA THR A 19 3.31 -7.88 -3.60
C THR A 19 3.36 -9.29 -4.19
N LEU A 20 4.36 -9.56 -5.06
CA LEU A 20 4.41 -10.82 -5.79
C LEU A 20 4.87 -12.01 -4.97
N GLY A 21 5.91 -11.87 -4.19
CA GLY A 21 6.54 -13.01 -3.55
C GLY A 21 6.29 -13.09 -2.07
N VAL A 22 6.24 -14.32 -1.55
CA VAL A 22 6.05 -14.57 -0.12
C VAL A 22 7.21 -14.02 0.70
N GLU A 23 8.44 -14.22 0.25
CA GLU A 23 9.62 -13.73 0.97
C GLU A 23 9.64 -12.22 1.05
N ASP A 24 9.36 -11.56 -0.07
CA ASP A 24 9.28 -10.10 -0.13
C ASP A 24 8.16 -9.60 0.79
N GLY A 25 7.02 -10.28 0.76
CA GLY A 25 5.87 -9.92 1.59
C GLY A 25 6.16 -10.07 3.08
N LEU A 26 6.85 -11.14 3.48
CA LEU A 26 7.22 -11.33 4.89
C LEU A 26 8.19 -10.26 5.37
N THR A 27 9.16 -9.89 4.55
CA THR A 27 10.10 -8.82 4.86
C THR A 27 9.36 -7.49 5.03
N LYS A 28 8.45 -7.17 4.12
CA LYS A 28 7.67 -5.94 4.18
C LYS A 28 6.75 -5.92 5.40
N LYS A 29 6.14 -7.05 5.73
CA LYS A 29 5.33 -7.18 6.94
C LYS A 29 6.12 -6.84 8.20
N ALA A 30 7.34 -7.36 8.28
CA ALA A 30 8.20 -7.12 9.44
C ALA A 30 8.55 -5.62 9.56
N VAL A 31 8.84 -4.97 8.44
CA VAL A 31 9.14 -3.53 8.43
C VAL A 31 7.92 -2.73 8.86
N ILE A 32 6.74 -3.07 8.36
CA ILE A 32 5.48 -2.41 8.74
C ILE A 32 5.25 -2.52 10.24
N SER A 33 5.45 -3.72 10.81
CA SER A 33 5.22 -3.95 12.23
C SER A 33 6.17 -3.18 13.13
N SER A 34 7.38 -2.90 12.66
CA SER A 34 8.41 -2.27 13.48
C SER A 34 8.55 -0.76 13.29
N SER A 35 7.78 -0.17 12.38
CA SER A 35 7.90 1.26 12.06
C SER A 35 6.72 2.05 12.61
N ARG A 36 7.00 3.30 13.00
CA ARG A 36 5.96 4.21 13.48
C ARG A 36 5.17 4.84 12.35
N HIS A 37 5.88 5.29 11.32
CA HIS A 37 5.27 5.96 10.18
C HIS A 37 5.58 5.14 8.94
N LYS A 38 4.55 4.74 8.23
CA LYS A 38 4.65 3.71 7.18
C LYS A 38 4.04 4.25 5.91
N TYR A 39 4.84 4.27 4.85
CA TYR A 39 4.41 4.76 3.56
C TYR A 39 4.71 3.72 2.49
N VAL A 40 3.78 3.56 1.57
CA VAL A 40 3.94 2.70 0.42
C VAL A 40 4.21 3.57 -0.79
N VAL A 41 5.20 3.20 -1.58
CA VAL A 41 5.55 3.91 -2.82
C VAL A 41 5.08 3.07 -3.98
N MET A 42 4.25 3.65 -4.86
CA MET A 42 3.78 2.92 -6.02
C MET A 42 3.40 3.84 -7.16
N GLU A 43 3.61 3.36 -8.38
CA GLU A 43 3.18 4.06 -9.58
C GLU A 43 1.68 3.93 -9.74
N LYS A 44 1.08 4.88 -10.44
CA LYS A 44 -0.38 4.93 -10.67
C LYS A 44 -0.93 3.60 -11.22
N GLU A 45 -0.22 2.98 -12.14
CA GLU A 45 -0.69 1.74 -12.77
C GLU A 45 -0.88 0.61 -11.77
N LYS A 46 -0.09 0.63 -10.69
CA LYS A 46 -0.13 -0.45 -9.69
C LYS A 46 -1.41 -0.45 -8.86
N PHE A 47 -2.15 0.64 -8.85
CA PHE A 47 -3.46 0.65 -8.19
C PHE A 47 -4.46 -0.28 -8.87
N TYR A 48 -4.17 -0.71 -10.09
CA TYR A 48 -5.06 -1.57 -10.88
C TYR A 48 -4.59 -3.02 -10.92
N PHE A 49 -3.52 -3.35 -10.18
CA PHE A 49 -3.00 -4.71 -10.05
C PHE A 49 -3.26 -5.23 -8.65
N ASN A 50 -3.57 -6.52 -8.57
CA ASN A 50 -3.78 -7.22 -7.32
C ASN A 50 -2.91 -8.47 -7.34
N ASP A 51 -1.80 -8.41 -6.62
CA ASP A 51 -0.82 -9.49 -6.62
C ASP A 51 -1.14 -10.54 -5.56
N SER A 52 -0.36 -11.61 -5.53
CA SER A 52 -0.72 -12.81 -4.80
C SER A 52 -0.52 -12.73 -3.29
N TYR A 53 0.33 -11.85 -2.79
CA TYR A 53 0.62 -11.79 -1.37
C TYR A 53 0.22 -10.45 -0.76
N LYS A 54 -0.66 -10.48 0.23
CA LYS A 54 -1.13 -9.28 0.94
C LYS A 54 -0.21 -9.05 2.14
N PHE A 55 0.49 -7.92 2.17
CA PHE A 55 1.45 -7.67 3.25
C PHE A 55 1.00 -6.61 4.24
N ALA A 56 -0.01 -5.83 3.94
CA ALA A 56 -0.54 -4.82 4.85
C ALA A 56 -1.98 -4.48 4.51
N HIS A 57 -2.74 -4.12 5.51
CA HIS A 57 -4.06 -3.51 5.32
C HIS A 57 -3.89 -2.00 5.17
N PHE A 58 -4.88 -1.34 4.57
CA PHE A 58 -4.83 0.11 4.41
C PHE A 58 -4.70 0.83 5.76
N ASP A 59 -5.33 0.33 6.80
CA ASP A 59 -5.20 0.94 8.13
C ASP A 59 -3.85 0.69 8.81
N ASP A 60 -3.00 -0.14 8.24
CA ASP A 60 -1.64 -0.35 8.75
C ASP A 60 -0.65 0.68 8.21
N ILE A 61 -1.04 1.51 7.25
CA ILE A 61 -0.13 2.47 6.61
C ILE A 61 -0.66 3.89 6.78
N ASN A 62 0.26 4.84 6.76
CA ASN A 62 -0.06 6.25 6.92
C ASN A 62 -0.35 6.93 5.58
N GLY A 63 0.32 6.49 4.53
CA GLY A 63 0.11 7.09 3.24
C GLY A 63 0.70 6.30 2.10
N ILE A 64 0.36 6.74 0.90
CA ILE A 64 0.91 6.20 -0.34
C ILE A 64 1.53 7.36 -1.12
N VAL A 65 2.79 7.18 -1.51
CA VAL A 65 3.51 8.12 -2.36
C VAL A 65 3.38 7.62 -3.79
N THR A 66 2.81 8.42 -4.67
CA THR A 66 2.58 8.03 -6.05
C THR A 66 2.98 9.15 -7.02
N ASP A 67 3.30 8.77 -8.24
CA ASP A 67 3.63 9.74 -9.30
C ASP A 67 2.41 10.50 -9.77
N GLU A 68 1.26 9.81 -9.88
CA GLU A 68 -0.01 10.41 -10.27
C GLU A 68 -1.13 9.79 -9.44
N TYR A 69 -2.17 10.55 -9.18
CA TYR A 69 -3.33 10.03 -8.45
C TYR A 69 -4.12 9.09 -9.36
N PRO A 70 -4.60 7.96 -8.81
CA PRO A 70 -5.52 7.09 -9.54
C PRO A 70 -6.89 7.75 -9.67
N ASP A 71 -7.87 7.03 -10.19
CA ASP A 71 -9.20 7.61 -10.37
C ASP A 71 -9.85 7.96 -9.02
N SER A 72 -10.87 8.80 -9.08
CA SER A 72 -11.48 9.38 -7.87
C SER A 72 -12.13 8.34 -6.96
N THR A 73 -12.58 7.22 -7.50
CA THR A 73 -13.16 6.14 -6.68
C THR A 73 -12.11 5.53 -5.77
N ILE A 74 -10.92 5.26 -6.32
CA ILE A 74 -9.80 4.73 -5.55
C ILE A 74 -9.34 5.74 -4.50
N VAL A 75 -9.20 7.01 -4.89
CA VAL A 75 -8.80 8.07 -3.97
C VAL A 75 -9.74 8.15 -2.78
N ARG A 76 -11.05 8.12 -3.03
CA ARG A 76 -12.04 8.21 -1.96
C ARG A 76 -11.97 7.01 -1.01
N THR A 77 -11.76 5.81 -1.56
CA THR A 77 -11.62 4.61 -0.73
C THR A 77 -10.40 4.69 0.18
N LEU A 78 -9.28 5.15 -0.36
CA LEU A 78 -8.06 5.30 0.42
C LEU A 78 -8.23 6.34 1.52
N GLU A 79 -8.82 7.49 1.20
CA GLU A 79 -9.06 8.55 2.18
C GLU A 79 -10.01 8.09 3.28
N ALA A 80 -11.05 7.35 2.92
CA ALA A 80 -11.98 6.80 3.90
C ALA A 80 -11.31 5.79 4.83
N SER A 81 -10.24 5.16 4.39
CA SER A 81 -9.45 4.23 5.22
C SER A 81 -8.34 4.94 6.01
N GLY A 82 -8.24 6.25 5.91
CA GLY A 82 -7.24 7.03 6.63
C GLY A 82 -5.88 7.08 5.94
N VAL A 83 -5.79 6.69 4.67
CA VAL A 83 -4.54 6.70 3.91
C VAL A 83 -4.41 8.03 3.17
N ARG A 84 -3.30 8.72 3.38
CA ARG A 84 -3.00 9.96 2.66
C ARG A 84 -2.32 9.63 1.34
N LEU A 85 -2.76 10.29 0.29
CA LEU A 85 -2.04 10.26 -0.99
C LEU A 85 -1.12 11.47 -1.08
N VAL A 86 0.12 11.21 -1.40
CA VAL A 86 1.16 12.24 -1.42
C VAL A 86 1.73 12.41 -2.83
#